data_90dc2d0481aadec03aab555a71606830
#
_entry.id   90dc2d0481aadec03aab555a71606830
#
_cell.length_a   1.000
_cell.length_b   1.000
_cell.length_c   1.000
_cell.angle_alpha   90.00
_cell.angle_beta   90.00
_cell.angle_gamma   90.00
#
_symmetry.space_group_name_H-M   'P 1'
#
loop_
_entity.id
_entity.type
_entity.pdbx_description
1 polymer ?
#
loop_
_entity_poly.entity_id
_entity_poly.type
_entity_poly.pdbx_seq_one_letter_code
_entity_poly.pdbx_strand_id
1 'polypeptide(L)'
;TPNNAVIVMVGNFKQDDAIKLIEKYFGDIPRQPDPPKVKTAEPEQKGERRIEVEFDSNPYMAISYHISGIDHPDIYALDVLSSLLSDGRTSRLYKSMIEGKRIAVMANAGIGVGRFPETFTFYAAPRAPHTVEEVEAAFYEEVELLKTKPPSEWELQKIKNQLEASFIRRLESASGLASEIGYYEIISDWRYINTVLEKVSEVTAEDVTRVAKKYLIKKNRTVAMLVKKENGESAK
;
A
#
# COMPACT_ATOMS: atom_id res chain seq x y z
N THR A 1 -13.55 -24.72 -3.45
CA THR A 1 -13.35 -26.05 -2.82
C THR A 1 -12.96 -25.89 -1.37
N PRO A 2 -13.37 -26.78 -0.45
CA PRO A 2 -13.09 -26.62 0.99
C PRO A 2 -11.61 -26.60 1.34
N ASN A 3 -10.77 -27.28 0.56
CA ASN A 3 -9.32 -27.25 0.76
C ASN A 3 -8.62 -25.98 0.23
N ASN A 4 -9.38 -25.02 -0.32
CA ASN A 4 -8.90 -23.69 -0.72
C ASN A 4 -9.75 -22.58 -0.07
N ALA A 5 -10.31 -22.85 1.09
CA ALA A 5 -11.11 -21.92 1.85
C ALA A 5 -10.68 -21.89 3.32
N VAL A 6 -10.81 -20.72 3.93
CA VAL A 6 -10.57 -20.51 5.36
C VAL A 6 -11.84 -19.93 5.98
N ILE A 7 -12.25 -20.48 7.09
CA ILE A 7 -13.37 -19.93 7.89
C ILE A 7 -12.76 -19.31 9.15
N VAL A 8 -12.99 -18.04 9.36
CA VAL A 8 -12.63 -17.34 10.59
C VAL A 8 -13.89 -16.88 11.30
N MET A 9 -14.02 -17.28 12.56
CA MET A 9 -15.15 -16.91 13.40
C MET A 9 -14.65 -16.23 14.67
N VAL A 10 -15.14 -15.03 14.93
CA VAL A 10 -14.82 -14.24 16.13
C VAL A 10 -16.10 -13.74 16.76
N GLY A 11 -16.30 -13.98 18.06
CA GLY A 11 -17.47 -13.53 18.77
C GLY A 11 -17.76 -14.38 20.01
N ASN A 12 -18.94 -14.17 20.59
CA ASN A 12 -19.39 -14.90 21.77
C ASN A 12 -20.21 -16.14 21.34
N PHE A 13 -19.55 -17.26 21.10
CA PHE A 13 -20.18 -18.54 20.76
C PHE A 13 -19.45 -19.70 21.44
N LYS A 14 -20.11 -20.86 21.52
CA LYS A 14 -19.46 -22.11 21.97
C LYS A 14 -18.79 -22.78 20.78
N GLN A 15 -17.50 -23.08 20.93
CA GLN A 15 -16.68 -23.68 19.87
C GLN A 15 -17.30 -24.97 19.32
N ASP A 16 -17.78 -25.89 20.19
CA ASP A 16 -18.37 -27.16 19.75
C ASP A 16 -19.63 -26.97 18.92
N ASP A 17 -20.45 -25.97 19.24
CA ASP A 17 -21.67 -25.68 18.46
C ASP A 17 -21.31 -25.08 17.09
N ALA A 18 -20.31 -24.23 17.03
CA ALA A 18 -19.79 -23.68 15.77
C ALA A 18 -19.23 -24.82 14.88
N ILE A 19 -18.43 -25.72 15.42
CA ILE A 19 -17.87 -26.86 14.68
C ILE A 19 -18.99 -27.74 14.13
N LYS A 20 -20.02 -28.09 14.93
CA LYS A 20 -21.18 -28.88 14.48
C LYS A 20 -21.92 -28.19 13.32
N LEU A 21 -22.06 -26.87 13.36
CA LEU A 21 -22.68 -26.12 12.26
C LEU A 21 -21.82 -26.15 11.01
N ILE A 22 -20.51 -25.98 11.14
CA ILE A 22 -19.57 -26.07 10.01
C ILE A 22 -19.65 -27.47 9.39
N GLU A 23 -19.57 -28.53 10.19
CA GLU A 23 -19.70 -29.90 9.72
C GLU A 23 -21.03 -30.15 9.02
N LYS A 24 -22.14 -29.65 9.61
CA LYS A 24 -23.48 -29.81 9.03
C LYS A 24 -23.62 -29.15 7.65
N TYR A 25 -23.04 -27.97 7.44
CA TYR A 25 -23.23 -27.20 6.20
C TYR A 25 -22.13 -27.40 5.17
N PHE A 26 -20.94 -27.81 5.59
CA PHE A 26 -19.77 -27.93 4.72
C PHE A 26 -19.15 -29.33 4.70
N GLY A 27 -19.51 -30.21 5.67
CA GLY A 27 -18.90 -31.53 5.84
C GLY A 27 -19.08 -32.49 4.66
N ASP A 28 -20.23 -32.36 3.95
CA ASP A 28 -20.52 -33.20 2.78
C ASP A 28 -19.83 -32.73 1.49
N ILE A 29 -19.12 -31.58 1.51
CA ILE A 29 -18.42 -31.06 0.35
C ILE A 29 -17.08 -31.80 0.20
N PRO A 30 -16.89 -32.63 -0.84
CA PRO A 30 -15.69 -33.43 -0.97
C PRO A 30 -14.45 -32.57 -1.25
N ARG A 31 -13.32 -32.95 -0.65
CA ARG A 31 -12.01 -32.36 -0.99
C ARG A 31 -11.75 -32.53 -2.49
N GLN A 32 -11.31 -31.47 -3.13
CA GLN A 32 -10.88 -31.46 -4.52
C GLN A 32 -9.34 -31.50 -4.63
N PRO A 33 -8.76 -31.74 -5.81
CA PRO A 33 -7.33 -31.54 -6.01
C PRO A 33 -6.90 -30.14 -5.56
N ASP A 34 -5.74 -30.06 -4.95
CA ASP A 34 -5.21 -28.76 -4.51
C ASP A 34 -5.02 -27.83 -5.73
N PRO A 35 -5.36 -26.54 -5.60
CA PRO A 35 -5.19 -25.59 -6.70
C PRO A 35 -3.71 -25.49 -7.09
N PRO A 36 -3.40 -25.31 -8.38
CA PRO A 36 -2.03 -25.21 -8.84
C PRO A 36 -1.35 -24.01 -8.17
N LYS A 37 -0.14 -24.22 -7.64
CA LYS A 37 0.65 -23.11 -7.08
C LYS A 37 1.05 -22.16 -8.19
N VAL A 38 0.82 -20.86 -7.98
CA VAL A 38 1.31 -19.81 -8.87
C VAL A 38 2.83 -19.83 -8.84
N LYS A 39 3.43 -20.06 -10.02
CA LYS A 39 4.88 -20.11 -10.22
C LYS A 39 5.40 -18.94 -11.06
N THR A 40 4.49 -18.10 -11.56
CA THR A 40 4.84 -16.96 -12.40
C THR A 40 5.56 -15.92 -11.55
N ALA A 41 6.78 -15.58 -11.95
CA ALA A 41 7.53 -14.46 -11.41
C ALA A 41 7.58 -13.35 -12.47
N GLU A 42 7.26 -12.14 -12.10
CA GLU A 42 7.42 -11.00 -12.99
C GLU A 42 8.92 -10.73 -13.20
N PRO A 43 9.36 -10.56 -14.48
CA PRO A 43 10.77 -10.25 -14.74
C PRO A 43 11.13 -8.87 -14.20
N GLU A 44 12.39 -8.71 -13.78
CA GLU A 44 12.91 -7.42 -13.31
C GLU A 44 12.69 -6.32 -14.37
N GLN A 45 12.06 -5.23 -13.95
CA GLN A 45 11.90 -4.06 -14.80
C GLN A 45 13.24 -3.38 -15.02
N LYS A 46 13.63 -3.19 -16.29
CA LYS A 46 14.94 -2.64 -16.68
C LYS A 46 14.94 -1.15 -16.98
N GLY A 47 13.77 -0.55 -17.08
CA GLY A 47 13.62 0.88 -17.39
C GLY A 47 12.27 1.41 -16.99
N GLU A 48 12.14 2.73 -16.89
CA GLU A 48 10.87 3.40 -16.64
C GLU A 48 9.86 3.08 -17.74
N ARG A 49 8.62 2.85 -17.33
CA ARG A 49 7.47 2.77 -18.23
C ARG A 49 6.60 4.01 -18.04
N ARG A 50 6.10 4.59 -19.13
CA ARG A 50 5.21 5.74 -19.08
C ARG A 50 4.00 5.51 -19.97
N ILE A 51 2.82 5.87 -19.46
CA ILE A 51 1.55 5.78 -20.16
C ILE A 51 0.84 7.10 -19.94
N GLU A 52 0.38 7.69 -21.03
CA GLU A 52 -0.46 8.89 -21.01
C GLU A 52 -1.78 8.56 -21.68
N VAL A 53 -2.87 8.94 -21.06
CA VAL A 53 -4.23 8.73 -21.55
C VAL A 53 -4.94 10.07 -21.60
N GLU A 54 -5.37 10.47 -22.79
CA GLU A 54 -6.22 11.64 -22.98
C GLU A 54 -7.67 11.27 -22.70
N PHE A 55 -8.29 11.98 -21.77
CA PHE A 55 -9.70 11.77 -21.43
C PHE A 55 -10.35 13.09 -20.95
N ASP A 56 -11.64 13.24 -21.17
CA ASP A 56 -12.38 14.40 -20.68
C ASP A 56 -12.72 14.26 -19.19
N SER A 57 -11.70 14.43 -18.37
CA SER A 57 -11.76 14.36 -16.91
C SER A 57 -10.72 15.28 -16.29
N ASN A 58 -10.81 15.47 -14.97
CA ASN A 58 -9.75 16.15 -14.24
C ASN A 58 -8.43 15.39 -14.35
N PRO A 59 -7.30 16.08 -14.52
CA PRO A 59 -6.00 15.43 -14.58
C PRO A 59 -5.70 14.63 -13.30
N TYR A 60 -5.04 13.49 -13.49
CA TYR A 60 -4.69 12.56 -12.42
C TYR A 60 -3.43 11.81 -12.78
N MET A 61 -2.64 11.44 -11.78
CA MET A 61 -1.48 10.60 -12.02
C MET A 61 -1.31 9.51 -10.98
N ALA A 62 -0.66 8.43 -11.40
CA ALA A 62 -0.17 7.36 -10.54
C ALA A 62 1.29 7.03 -10.88
N ILE A 63 2.13 6.87 -9.86
CA ILE A 63 3.50 6.39 -10.01
C ILE A 63 3.65 5.15 -9.14
N SER A 64 3.89 4.00 -9.76
CA SER A 64 4.03 2.72 -9.08
C SER A 64 5.46 2.20 -9.18
N TYR A 65 5.96 1.65 -8.09
CA TYR A 65 7.26 0.99 -7.98
C TYR A 65 7.03 -0.44 -7.50
N HIS A 66 7.69 -1.41 -8.10
CA HIS A 66 7.64 -2.79 -7.60
C HIS A 66 8.29 -2.87 -6.24
N ILE A 67 7.62 -3.56 -5.31
CA ILE A 67 8.13 -3.86 -3.97
C ILE A 67 8.00 -5.36 -3.68
N SER A 68 8.57 -5.80 -2.58
CA SER A 68 8.46 -7.19 -2.10
C SER A 68 7.06 -7.51 -1.56
N GLY A 69 6.73 -8.79 -1.49
CA GLY A 69 5.55 -9.30 -0.77
C GLY A 69 5.73 -9.25 0.75
N ILE A 70 4.68 -9.64 1.47
CA ILE A 70 4.55 -9.53 2.93
C ILE A 70 5.65 -10.23 3.73
N ASP A 71 6.18 -11.35 3.23
CA ASP A 71 7.19 -12.15 3.95
C ASP A 71 8.60 -11.54 3.89
N HIS A 72 8.79 -10.46 3.15
CA HIS A 72 10.08 -9.78 3.06
C HIS A 72 10.23 -8.75 4.18
N PRO A 73 11.38 -8.69 4.89
CA PRO A 73 11.57 -7.78 6.02
C PRO A 73 11.47 -6.28 5.67
N ASP A 74 11.67 -5.91 4.42
CA ASP A 74 11.54 -4.51 3.98
C ASP A 74 10.09 -3.99 4.03
N ILE A 75 9.09 -4.88 4.13
CA ILE A 75 7.68 -4.47 4.09
C ILE A 75 7.33 -3.48 5.22
N TYR A 76 7.89 -3.67 6.40
CA TYR A 76 7.65 -2.81 7.56
C TYR A 76 8.24 -1.41 7.37
N ALA A 77 9.45 -1.33 6.82
CA ALA A 77 10.07 -0.05 6.49
C ALA A 77 9.37 0.66 5.32
N LEU A 78 8.83 -0.08 4.36
CA LEU A 78 8.02 0.46 3.26
C LEU A 78 6.66 0.99 3.76
N ASP A 79 6.04 0.33 4.73
CA ASP A 79 4.81 0.80 5.37
C ASP A 79 5.05 2.11 6.14
N VAL A 80 6.10 2.16 6.95
CA VAL A 80 6.52 3.39 7.63
C VAL A 80 6.84 4.50 6.62
N LEU A 81 7.53 4.20 5.52
CA LEU A 81 7.83 5.16 4.45
C LEU A 81 6.55 5.72 3.82
N SER A 82 5.58 4.87 3.49
CA SER A 82 4.33 5.30 2.88
C SER A 82 3.52 6.20 3.81
N SER A 83 3.43 5.82 5.08
CA SER A 83 2.75 6.60 6.11
C SER A 83 3.43 7.94 6.40
N LEU A 84 4.77 7.98 6.41
CA LEU A 84 5.54 9.22 6.53
C LEU A 84 5.23 10.20 5.39
N LEU A 85 5.06 9.66 4.18
CA LEU A 85 4.76 10.47 3.00
C LEU A 85 3.32 10.98 3.00
N SER A 86 2.32 10.19 3.42
CA SER A 86 0.93 10.51 3.14
C SER A 86 -0.05 10.49 4.31
N ASP A 87 0.32 9.98 5.50
CA ASP A 87 -0.67 9.86 6.58
C ASP A 87 -0.97 11.18 7.29
N GLY A 88 -2.16 11.72 6.99
CA GLY A 88 -2.71 12.90 7.61
C GLY A 88 -2.06 14.21 7.17
N ARG A 89 -2.56 15.32 7.75
CA ARG A 89 -2.15 16.67 7.36
C ARG A 89 -0.71 17.05 7.72
N THR A 90 -0.05 16.25 8.54
CA THR A 90 1.35 16.47 8.94
C THR A 90 2.33 15.64 8.14
N SER A 91 1.86 14.88 7.16
CA SER A 91 2.68 14.09 6.25
C SER A 91 3.46 14.98 5.27
N ARG A 92 4.54 14.45 4.72
CA ARG A 92 5.45 15.22 3.86
C ARG A 92 4.78 15.68 2.57
N LEU A 93 4.03 14.81 1.89
CA LEU A 93 3.33 15.17 0.65
C LEU A 93 2.24 16.21 0.90
N TYR A 94 1.49 16.08 2.02
CA TYR A 94 0.49 17.09 2.36
C TYR A 94 1.13 18.46 2.59
N LYS A 95 2.16 18.53 3.42
CA LYS A 95 2.86 19.78 3.72
C LYS A 95 3.54 20.40 2.51
N SER A 96 4.15 19.58 1.66
CA SER A 96 4.86 20.06 0.47
C SER A 96 3.90 20.49 -0.64
N MET A 97 3.00 19.59 -1.06
CA MET A 97 2.23 19.77 -2.28
C MET A 97 0.88 20.44 -2.08
N ILE A 98 0.22 20.21 -0.92
CA ILE A 98 -1.15 20.72 -0.68
C ILE A 98 -1.10 22.03 0.09
N GLU A 99 -0.33 22.13 1.16
CA GLU A 99 -0.26 23.32 2.02
C GLU A 99 0.80 24.31 1.56
N GLY A 100 2.01 23.83 1.25
CA GLY A 100 3.17 24.64 0.87
C GLY A 100 3.09 25.14 -0.57
N LYS A 101 3.45 24.30 -1.52
CA LYS A 101 3.46 24.64 -2.97
C LYS A 101 2.06 24.87 -3.54
N ARG A 102 1.03 24.29 -2.94
CA ARG A 102 -0.38 24.36 -3.36
C ARG A 102 -0.65 23.88 -4.79
N ILE A 103 0.16 22.95 -5.27
CA ILE A 103 0.12 22.42 -6.63
C ILE A 103 -0.82 21.21 -6.80
N ALA A 104 -1.27 20.60 -5.68
CA ALA A 104 -2.15 19.44 -5.72
C ALA A 104 -3.40 19.66 -4.86
N VAL A 105 -4.51 19.03 -5.22
CA VAL A 105 -5.71 18.88 -4.39
C VAL A 105 -5.68 17.57 -3.61
N MET A 106 -4.91 16.59 -4.11
CA MET A 106 -4.69 15.30 -3.50
C MET A 106 -3.28 14.82 -3.82
N ALA A 107 -2.59 14.27 -2.81
CA ALA A 107 -1.28 13.64 -2.95
C ALA A 107 -1.16 12.56 -1.86
N ASN A 108 -1.19 11.30 -2.25
CA ASN A 108 -1.15 10.15 -1.35
C ASN A 108 -0.14 9.12 -1.82
N ALA A 109 0.41 8.35 -0.90
CA ALA A 109 1.24 7.20 -1.18
C ALA A 109 0.78 6.01 -0.34
N GLY A 110 0.95 4.81 -0.86
CA GLY A 110 0.57 3.58 -0.17
C GLY A 110 1.32 2.38 -0.70
N ILE A 111 1.30 1.29 0.06
CA ILE A 111 1.83 0.01 -0.37
C ILE A 111 0.71 -1.01 -0.54
N GLY A 112 0.84 -1.87 -1.54
CA GLY A 112 0.14 -3.14 -1.58
C GLY A 112 0.79 -4.10 -0.58
N VAL A 113 -0.04 -4.87 0.12
CA VAL A 113 0.43 -5.92 1.01
C VAL A 113 -0.19 -7.23 0.54
N GLY A 114 0.62 -8.14 0.02
CA GLY A 114 0.15 -9.40 -0.55
C GLY A 114 1.19 -10.49 -0.43
N ARG A 115 0.79 -11.74 -0.73
CA ARG A 115 1.67 -12.90 -0.75
C ARG A 115 2.83 -12.77 -1.75
N PHE A 116 2.56 -12.14 -2.89
CA PHE A 116 3.51 -11.93 -3.98
C PHE A 116 4.05 -10.51 -3.96
N PRO A 117 5.08 -10.20 -4.79
CA PRO A 117 5.50 -8.83 -5.01
C PRO A 117 4.34 -7.91 -5.36
N GLU A 118 4.35 -6.74 -4.78
CA GLU A 118 3.30 -5.73 -4.85
C GLU A 118 3.85 -4.39 -5.35
N THR A 119 3.11 -3.32 -5.19
CA THR A 119 3.54 -1.99 -5.57
C THR A 119 3.50 -1.00 -4.41
N PHE A 120 4.50 -0.13 -4.36
CA PHE A 120 4.39 1.17 -3.71
C PHE A 120 3.83 2.14 -4.74
N THR A 121 2.69 2.76 -4.47
CA THR A 121 2.06 3.65 -5.44
C THR A 121 1.79 5.02 -4.84
N PHE A 122 2.23 6.05 -5.56
CA PHE A 122 1.86 7.44 -5.36
C PHE A 122 0.71 7.81 -6.28
N TYR A 123 -0.27 8.52 -5.74
CA TYR A 123 -1.44 9.05 -6.46
C TYR A 123 -1.54 10.55 -6.23
N ALA A 124 -1.80 11.31 -7.28
CA ALA A 124 -2.02 12.74 -7.15
C ALA A 124 -2.98 13.30 -8.19
N ALA A 125 -3.67 14.35 -7.79
CA ALA A 125 -4.45 15.19 -8.67
C ALA A 125 -3.93 16.64 -8.57
N PRO A 126 -3.49 17.25 -9.67
CA PRO A 126 -3.02 18.63 -9.66
C PRO A 126 -4.16 19.62 -9.35
N ARG A 127 -3.81 20.76 -8.80
CA ARG A 127 -4.69 21.91 -8.60
C ARG A 127 -4.51 22.88 -9.78
N ALA A 128 -5.56 23.15 -10.53
CA ALA A 128 -5.48 24.15 -11.61
C ALA A 128 -4.93 25.50 -11.09
N PRO A 129 -4.02 26.15 -11.82
CA PRO A 129 -3.57 25.86 -13.18
C PRO A 129 -2.37 24.90 -13.29
N HIS A 130 -1.93 24.28 -12.18
CA HIS A 130 -0.78 23.38 -12.15
C HIS A 130 -1.01 22.08 -12.92
N THR A 131 0.06 21.45 -13.37
CA THR A 131 0.03 20.26 -14.23
C THR A 131 0.43 18.98 -13.49
N VAL A 132 0.24 17.82 -14.14
CA VAL A 132 0.67 16.52 -13.60
C VAL A 132 2.20 16.44 -13.51
N GLU A 133 2.93 17.08 -14.41
CA GLU A 133 4.39 17.12 -14.45
C GLU A 133 4.97 17.90 -13.26
N GLU A 134 4.33 19.01 -12.87
CA GLU A 134 4.73 19.77 -11.69
C GLU A 134 4.56 18.96 -10.41
N VAL A 135 3.46 18.20 -10.30
CA VAL A 135 3.18 17.31 -9.17
C VAL A 135 4.15 16.11 -9.17
N GLU A 136 4.44 15.56 -10.35
CA GLU A 136 5.44 14.50 -10.53
C GLU A 136 6.82 14.94 -10.04
N ALA A 137 7.28 16.10 -10.49
CA ALA A 137 8.55 16.68 -10.11
C ALA A 137 8.65 16.88 -8.58
N ALA A 138 7.59 17.43 -7.97
CA ALA A 138 7.53 17.64 -6.53
C ALA A 138 7.55 16.32 -5.74
N PHE A 139 6.94 15.26 -6.25
CA PHE A 139 7.04 13.93 -5.64
C PHE A 139 8.49 13.41 -5.65
N TYR A 140 9.17 13.53 -6.79
CA TYR A 140 10.57 13.10 -6.86
C TYR A 140 11.49 13.92 -5.95
N GLU A 141 11.25 15.20 -5.75
CA GLU A 141 11.99 16.01 -4.78
C GLU A 141 11.84 15.43 -3.36
N GLU A 142 10.62 15.08 -2.92
CA GLU A 142 10.38 14.47 -1.62
C GLU A 142 11.05 13.10 -1.48
N VAL A 143 11.03 12.29 -2.53
CA VAL A 143 11.73 10.99 -2.57
C VAL A 143 13.25 11.18 -2.44
N GLU A 144 13.83 12.11 -3.18
CA GLU A 144 15.29 12.39 -3.10
C GLU A 144 15.70 12.97 -1.74
N LEU A 145 14.84 13.79 -1.12
CA LEU A 145 15.05 14.24 0.25
C LEU A 145 15.09 13.06 1.23
N LEU A 146 14.19 12.09 1.12
CA LEU A 146 14.20 10.88 1.96
C LEU A 146 15.44 10.00 1.75
N LYS A 147 15.98 9.94 0.54
CA LYS A 147 17.20 9.20 0.25
C LYS A 147 18.44 9.84 0.84
N THR A 148 18.44 11.16 1.03
CA THR A 148 19.62 11.93 1.48
C THR A 148 19.51 12.39 2.93
N LYS A 149 18.30 12.59 3.43
CA LYS A 149 18.02 13.07 4.77
C LYS A 149 17.02 12.13 5.45
N PRO A 150 17.48 11.25 6.34
CA PRO A 150 16.60 10.38 7.12
C PRO A 150 15.50 11.16 7.84
N PRO A 151 14.34 10.55 8.12
CA PRO A 151 13.33 11.18 8.95
C PRO A 151 13.88 11.46 10.35
N SER A 152 13.42 12.53 10.96
CA SER A 152 13.76 12.83 12.36
C SER A 152 13.15 11.77 13.28
N GLU A 153 13.75 11.60 14.47
CA GLU A 153 13.23 10.68 15.48
C GLU A 153 11.77 11.00 15.85
N TRP A 154 11.40 12.27 15.93
CA TRP A 154 10.04 12.70 16.17
C TRP A 154 9.08 12.29 15.05
N GLU A 155 9.46 12.47 13.78
CA GLU A 155 8.64 12.04 12.63
C GLU A 155 8.45 10.53 12.65
N LEU A 156 9.52 9.78 12.86
CA LEU A 156 9.50 8.33 12.91
C LEU A 156 8.60 7.81 14.03
N GLN A 157 8.79 8.33 15.26
CA GLN A 157 7.99 7.90 16.40
C GLN A 157 6.50 8.24 16.22
N LYS A 158 6.20 9.42 15.68
CA LYS A 158 4.82 9.81 15.35
C LYS A 158 4.17 8.79 14.40
N ILE A 159 4.86 8.38 13.33
CA ILE A 159 4.31 7.41 12.38
C ILE A 159 4.12 6.04 13.02
N LYS A 160 5.08 5.55 13.79
CA LYS A 160 4.95 4.29 14.53
C LYS A 160 3.71 4.29 15.43
N ASN A 161 3.50 5.36 16.19
CA ASN A 161 2.32 5.52 17.07
C ASN A 161 1.01 5.56 16.26
N GLN A 162 1.01 6.18 15.07
CA GLN A 162 -0.17 6.21 14.20
C GLN A 162 -0.50 4.83 13.62
N LEU A 163 0.50 4.09 13.15
CA LEU A 163 0.34 2.72 12.65
C LEU A 163 -0.16 1.79 13.75
N GLU A 164 0.43 1.84 14.94
CA GLU A 164 0.00 1.07 16.12
C GLU A 164 -1.46 1.38 16.48
N ALA A 165 -1.80 2.66 16.64
CA ALA A 165 -3.17 3.05 16.98
C ALA A 165 -4.17 2.65 15.90
N SER A 166 -3.81 2.73 14.63
CA SER A 166 -4.64 2.30 13.51
C SER A 166 -4.84 0.79 13.50
N PHE A 167 -3.78 0.04 13.75
CA PHE A 167 -3.83 -1.42 13.83
C PHE A 167 -4.71 -1.89 15.00
N ILE A 168 -4.52 -1.34 16.20
CA ILE A 168 -5.33 -1.67 17.38
C ILE A 168 -6.82 -1.41 17.10
N ARG A 169 -7.16 -0.25 16.54
CA ARG A 169 -8.57 0.06 16.19
C ARG A 169 -9.20 -0.94 15.23
N ARG A 170 -8.43 -1.50 14.29
CA ARG A 170 -8.96 -2.56 13.40
C ARG A 170 -9.29 -3.84 14.15
N LEU A 171 -8.62 -4.11 15.27
CA LEU A 171 -8.83 -5.31 16.10
C LEU A 171 -9.92 -5.16 17.18
N GLU A 172 -10.44 -3.95 17.43
CA GLU A 172 -11.41 -3.69 18.50
C GLU A 172 -12.77 -4.38 18.29
N SER A 173 -13.16 -4.64 17.05
CA SER A 173 -14.42 -5.31 16.74
C SER A 173 -14.22 -6.78 16.36
N ALA A 174 -15.22 -7.61 16.66
CA ALA A 174 -15.21 -9.03 16.26
C ALA A 174 -15.06 -9.19 14.74
N SER A 175 -15.73 -8.33 13.96
CA SER A 175 -15.61 -8.34 12.50
C SER A 175 -14.23 -7.88 12.02
N GLY A 176 -13.66 -6.86 12.63
CA GLY A 176 -12.31 -6.37 12.33
C GLY A 176 -11.27 -7.45 12.61
N LEU A 177 -11.31 -8.06 13.80
CA LEU A 177 -10.41 -9.14 14.17
C LEU A 177 -10.55 -10.35 13.23
N ALA A 178 -11.79 -10.75 12.88
CA ALA A 178 -12.01 -11.85 11.94
C ALA A 178 -11.44 -11.54 10.55
N SER A 179 -11.60 -10.29 10.08
CA SER A 179 -11.07 -9.86 8.79
C SER A 179 -9.54 -9.85 8.76
N GLU A 180 -8.90 -9.31 9.79
CA GLU A 180 -7.43 -9.28 9.89
C GLU A 180 -6.84 -10.69 9.96
N ILE A 181 -7.40 -11.58 10.79
CA ILE A 181 -6.97 -12.98 10.87
C ILE A 181 -7.12 -13.67 9.51
N GLY A 182 -8.30 -13.54 8.87
CA GLY A 182 -8.58 -14.17 7.58
C GLY A 182 -7.69 -13.63 6.46
N TYR A 183 -7.43 -12.33 6.45
CA TYR A 183 -6.54 -11.69 5.49
C TYR A 183 -5.11 -12.21 5.60
N TYR A 184 -4.52 -12.20 6.81
CA TYR A 184 -3.16 -12.68 7.00
C TYR A 184 -3.01 -14.19 6.76
N GLU A 185 -4.02 -15.00 7.11
CA GLU A 185 -4.00 -16.44 6.80
C GLU A 185 -3.89 -16.70 5.29
N ILE A 186 -4.58 -15.88 4.48
CA ILE A 186 -4.56 -16.04 3.02
C ILE A 186 -3.24 -15.57 2.40
N ILE A 187 -2.68 -14.45 2.87
CA ILE A 187 -1.49 -13.85 2.22
C ILE A 187 -0.15 -14.34 2.80
N SER A 188 -0.13 -14.86 4.03
CA SER A 188 1.07 -15.39 4.71
C SER A 188 0.68 -16.40 5.79
N ASP A 189 0.57 -15.95 7.04
CA ASP A 189 0.18 -16.71 8.23
C ASP A 189 -0.58 -15.77 9.18
N TRP A 190 -1.71 -16.22 9.73
CA TRP A 190 -2.52 -15.42 10.64
C TRP A 190 -1.74 -14.91 11.87
N ARG A 191 -0.66 -15.59 12.27
CA ARG A 191 0.19 -15.21 13.41
C ARG A 191 0.95 -13.91 13.17
N TYR A 192 1.01 -13.44 11.92
CA TYR A 192 1.56 -12.13 11.56
C TYR A 192 0.94 -11.00 12.41
N ILE A 193 -0.34 -11.13 12.76
CA ILE A 193 -1.06 -10.18 13.63
C ILE A 193 -0.37 -9.96 14.99
N ASN A 194 0.36 -10.97 15.50
CA ASN A 194 1.03 -10.90 16.80
C ASN A 194 2.41 -10.25 16.74
N THR A 195 3.01 -10.13 15.55
CA THR A 195 4.41 -9.69 15.38
C THR A 195 4.56 -8.39 14.62
N VAL A 196 3.54 -7.98 13.86
CA VAL A 196 3.62 -6.80 12.98
C VAL A 196 3.96 -5.52 13.74
N LEU A 197 3.36 -5.27 14.91
CA LEU A 197 3.63 -4.05 15.69
C LEU A 197 5.06 -4.04 16.25
N GLU A 198 5.57 -5.18 16.72
CA GLU A 198 6.95 -5.31 17.15
C GLU A 198 7.90 -4.95 16.01
N LYS A 199 7.69 -5.56 14.83
CA LYS A 199 8.50 -5.29 13.63
C LYS A 199 8.45 -3.85 13.16
N VAL A 200 7.28 -3.22 13.19
CA VAL A 200 7.14 -1.79 12.89
C VAL A 200 7.89 -0.94 13.92
N SER A 201 7.87 -1.32 15.22
CA SER A 201 8.58 -0.60 16.26
C SER A 201 10.10 -0.64 16.11
N GLU A 202 10.65 -1.72 15.53
CA GLU A 202 12.08 -1.90 15.26
C GLU A 202 12.61 -1.07 14.07
N VAL A 203 11.73 -0.57 13.18
CA VAL A 203 12.15 0.19 11.99
C VAL A 203 12.91 1.44 12.38
N THR A 204 14.09 1.63 11.79
CA THR A 204 14.95 2.81 12.01
C THR A 204 14.79 3.86 10.91
N ALA A 205 15.29 5.06 11.14
CA ALA A 205 15.34 6.11 10.11
C ALA A 205 16.24 5.71 8.92
N GLU A 206 17.30 4.95 9.19
CA GLU A 206 18.20 4.37 8.20
C GLU A 206 17.48 3.33 7.33
N ASP A 207 16.60 2.52 7.92
CA ASP A 207 15.78 1.54 7.18
C ASP A 207 14.85 2.24 6.19
N VAL A 208 14.17 3.32 6.62
CA VAL A 208 13.32 4.14 5.73
C VAL A 208 14.13 4.68 4.55
N THR A 209 15.32 5.22 4.81
CA THR A 209 16.23 5.73 3.77
C THR A 209 16.74 4.61 2.85
N ARG A 210 17.07 3.46 3.42
CA ARG A 210 17.54 2.28 2.69
C ARG A 210 16.48 1.77 1.71
N VAL A 211 15.22 1.60 2.16
CA VAL A 211 14.13 1.14 1.27
C VAL A 211 13.78 2.18 0.22
N ALA A 212 13.81 3.48 0.53
CA ALA A 212 13.64 4.53 -0.46
C ALA A 212 14.71 4.45 -1.57
N LYS A 213 15.99 4.25 -1.21
CA LYS A 213 17.10 4.07 -2.17
C LYS A 213 16.96 2.78 -2.97
N LYS A 214 16.47 1.70 -2.37
CA LYS A 214 16.36 0.39 -3.01
C LYS A 214 15.20 0.33 -4.01
N TYR A 215 14.03 0.80 -3.63
CA TYR A 215 12.80 0.60 -4.38
C TYR A 215 12.36 1.81 -5.21
N LEU A 216 12.48 3.04 -4.69
CA LEU A 216 12.00 4.24 -5.37
C LEU A 216 13.02 4.80 -6.37
N ILE A 217 13.39 3.99 -7.34
CA ILE A 217 14.39 4.30 -8.37
C ILE A 217 13.77 4.34 -9.76
N LYS A 218 14.35 5.14 -10.65
CA LYS A 218 13.81 5.38 -12.00
C LYS A 218 13.55 4.10 -12.79
N LYS A 219 14.47 3.13 -12.77
CA LYS A 219 14.32 1.88 -13.53
C LYS A 219 13.18 0.99 -13.03
N ASN A 220 12.70 1.18 -11.79
CA ASN A 220 11.70 0.35 -11.11
C ASN A 220 10.29 0.96 -11.16
N ARG A 221 10.10 2.10 -11.85
CA ARG A 221 8.81 2.82 -11.81
C ARG A 221 8.02 2.71 -13.11
N THR A 222 6.71 2.71 -12.93
CA THR A 222 5.73 2.91 -14.00
C THR A 222 4.94 4.17 -13.66
N VAL A 223 4.84 5.09 -14.62
CA VAL A 223 4.10 6.35 -14.50
C VAL A 223 2.90 6.29 -15.42
N ALA A 224 1.71 6.50 -14.87
CA ALA A 224 0.47 6.63 -15.63
C ALA A 224 -0.13 8.01 -15.39
N MET A 225 -0.45 8.72 -16.45
CA MET A 225 -1.03 10.06 -16.40
C MET A 225 -2.34 10.08 -17.17
N LEU A 226 -3.37 10.65 -16.55
CA LEU A 226 -4.60 11.02 -17.19
C LEU A 226 -4.52 12.54 -17.43
N VAL A 227 -4.52 12.94 -18.70
CA VAL A 227 -4.48 14.33 -19.09
C VAL A 227 -5.81 14.73 -19.71
N LYS A 228 -6.22 15.98 -19.52
CA LYS A 228 -7.44 16.47 -20.10
C LYS A 228 -7.26 16.56 -21.62
N LYS A 229 -8.22 15.99 -22.35
CA LYS A 229 -8.26 16.14 -23.80
C LYS A 229 -8.35 17.63 -24.15
N GLU A 230 -7.37 18.17 -24.88
CA GLU A 230 -7.50 19.48 -25.45
C GLU A 230 -8.69 19.47 -26.42
N ASN A 231 -9.72 20.26 -26.13
CA ASN A 231 -10.79 20.48 -27.09
C ASN A 231 -10.16 21.19 -28.30
N GLY A 232 -9.78 20.39 -29.28
CA GLY A 232 -9.40 20.93 -30.57
C GLY A 232 -10.50 21.90 -31.00
N GLU A 233 -10.10 23.08 -31.38
CA GLU A 233 -11.00 24.08 -31.99
C GLU A 233 -11.92 23.35 -32.96
N SER A 234 -13.21 23.42 -32.70
CA SER A 234 -14.22 22.97 -33.65
C SER A 234 -13.94 23.68 -34.93
N ALA A 235 -13.36 22.98 -35.91
CA ALA A 235 -13.22 23.48 -37.26
C ALA A 235 -14.61 23.91 -37.69
N LYS A 236 -14.77 25.22 -37.85
CA LYS A 236 -15.95 25.88 -38.48
C LYS A 236 -16.04 25.47 -39.94
#